data_5373811894f073edcb0338fc1752f7d7
#
_entry.id   5373811894f073edcb0338fc1752f7d7
#
_cell.length_a   1.000
_cell.length_b   1.000
_cell.length_c   1.000
_cell.angle_alpha   90.00
_cell.angle_beta   90.00
_cell.angle_gamma   90.00
#
_symmetry.space_group_name_H-M   'P 1'
#
loop_
_entity.id
_entity.type
_entity.pdbx_description
1 polymer ?
#
loop_
_entity_poly.entity_id
_entity_poly.type
_entity_poly.pdbx_seq_one_letter_code
_entity_poly.pdbx_strand_id
1 'polypeptide(L)'
;MKLTAPSSFFALAVFLAVGSTSLEQSTASPAPLKTLPYMFTLAALNTTLPNANDTGVPLVLGHEFSLPGSTLLITSTYASWPYKEYYNISLGLVGGAMHGYDTASAWFNASLVVSGHAMTWLGSYLSSPETDQFTAVHAARGHRYASLAAHGQDALWSLCPTGNKDGKNEVFYNISSENSHSSVVVKDCYKVTLKIIPVPH
;
A
#
# COMPACT_ATOMS: atom_id res chain seq x y z
N MET A 1 33.45 -6.63 88.76
CA MET A 1 33.39 -6.85 87.33
C MET A 1 31.99 -7.28 86.99
N LYS A 2 31.20 -6.40 86.40
CA LYS A 2 29.84 -6.71 85.92
C LYS A 2 29.81 -6.53 84.41
N LEU A 3 29.52 -7.63 83.69
CA LEU A 3 29.26 -7.62 82.27
C LEU A 3 27.76 -7.37 82.03
N THR A 4 27.46 -6.36 81.31
CA THR A 4 26.10 -6.10 80.77
C THR A 4 26.11 -6.41 79.29
N ALA A 5 25.20 -7.33 78.88
CA ALA A 5 24.95 -7.65 77.48
C ALA A 5 23.90 -6.69 76.87
N PRO A 6 24.01 -6.29 75.60
CA PRO A 6 22.96 -5.54 74.95
C PRO A 6 21.98 -6.46 74.22
N SER A 7 20.71 -6.19 74.40
CA SER A 7 19.57 -6.83 73.71
C SER A 7 19.48 -6.32 72.27
N SER A 8 19.56 -7.22 71.34
CA SER A 8 19.29 -6.91 69.89
C SER A 8 17.81 -7.04 69.62
N PHE A 9 17.17 -5.93 69.26
CA PHE A 9 15.82 -5.94 68.68
C PHE A 9 15.91 -6.22 67.19
N PHE A 10 15.39 -7.35 66.75
CA PHE A 10 15.15 -7.63 65.34
C PHE A 10 13.82 -6.99 64.93
N ALA A 11 13.87 -5.96 64.11
CA ALA A 11 12.72 -5.39 63.44
C ALA A 11 12.47 -6.18 62.14
N LEU A 12 11.35 -6.92 62.12
CA LEU A 12 10.91 -7.66 60.94
C LEU A 12 10.16 -6.70 60.00
N ALA A 13 10.83 -6.22 58.96
CA ALA A 13 10.19 -5.42 57.91
C ALA A 13 9.48 -6.35 56.91
N VAL A 14 8.14 -6.36 56.95
CA VAL A 14 7.31 -7.03 55.98
C VAL A 14 7.16 -6.14 54.76
N PHE A 15 7.87 -6.44 53.69
CA PHE A 15 7.67 -5.79 52.38
C PHE A 15 6.43 -6.40 51.72
N LEU A 16 5.33 -5.68 51.70
CA LEU A 16 4.19 -5.94 50.83
C LEU A 16 4.54 -5.49 49.42
N ALA A 17 4.98 -6.42 48.56
CA ALA A 17 5.13 -6.21 47.14
C ALA A 17 3.73 -6.15 46.51
N VAL A 18 3.24 -4.93 46.29
CA VAL A 18 2.05 -4.69 45.45
C VAL A 18 2.47 -4.91 43.99
N GLY A 19 2.22 -6.13 43.50
CA GLY A 19 2.42 -6.46 42.08
C GLY A 19 1.39 -5.72 41.26
N SER A 20 1.80 -4.60 40.66
CA SER A 20 1.04 -3.92 39.59
C SER A 20 1.08 -4.81 38.35
N THR A 21 0.09 -5.67 38.16
CA THR A 21 -0.14 -6.32 36.85
C THR A 21 -0.64 -5.26 35.89
N SER A 22 0.28 -4.66 35.13
CA SER A 22 -0.08 -3.90 33.95
C SER A 22 -0.70 -4.89 32.94
N LEU A 23 -2.02 -4.80 32.78
CA LEU A 23 -2.70 -5.41 31.64
C LEU A 23 -2.17 -4.71 30.39
N GLU A 24 -1.18 -5.30 29.74
CA GLU A 24 -0.82 -4.94 28.37
C GLU A 24 -2.03 -5.23 27.48
N GLN A 25 -2.81 -4.21 27.24
CA GLN A 25 -3.91 -4.24 26.29
C GLN A 25 -3.30 -4.39 24.92
N SER A 26 -3.14 -5.64 24.46
CA SER A 26 -2.73 -5.98 23.10
C SER A 26 -3.80 -5.42 22.16
N THR A 27 -3.57 -4.22 21.63
CA THR A 27 -4.38 -3.64 20.56
C THR A 27 -4.05 -4.39 19.28
N ALA A 28 -4.74 -5.50 19.04
CA ALA A 28 -4.65 -6.21 17.77
C ALA A 28 -4.95 -5.22 16.66
N SER A 29 -4.06 -5.15 15.65
CA SER A 29 -4.30 -4.33 14.46
C SER A 29 -5.60 -4.80 13.79
N PRO A 30 -6.49 -3.89 13.39
CA PRO A 30 -7.73 -4.29 12.73
C PRO A 30 -7.43 -5.07 11.45
N ALA A 31 -8.26 -6.07 11.16
CA ALA A 31 -8.09 -6.93 9.98
C ALA A 31 -8.16 -6.10 8.68
N PRO A 32 -7.37 -6.46 7.65
CA PRO A 32 -7.43 -5.81 6.35
C PRO A 32 -8.82 -5.93 5.71
N LEU A 33 -9.27 -4.88 5.01
CA LEU A 33 -10.58 -4.84 4.37
C LEU A 33 -10.48 -5.30 2.91
N LYS A 34 -11.37 -6.18 2.48
CA LYS A 34 -11.54 -6.60 1.08
C LYS A 34 -12.54 -5.73 0.31
N THR A 35 -13.31 -4.90 0.99
CA THR A 35 -14.30 -3.99 0.37
C THR A 35 -14.24 -2.64 1.06
N LEU A 36 -14.24 -1.59 0.25
CA LEU A 36 -14.36 -0.21 0.73
C LEU A 36 -15.71 0.39 0.30
N PRO A 37 -16.41 1.11 1.20
CA PRO A 37 -17.72 1.69 0.90
C PRO A 37 -17.66 3.01 0.12
N TYR A 38 -16.47 3.38 -0.40
CA TYR A 38 -16.23 4.65 -1.10
C TYR A 38 -15.27 4.46 -2.26
N MET A 39 -15.38 5.37 -3.23
CA MET A 39 -14.42 5.46 -4.33
C MET A 39 -13.15 6.18 -3.88
N PHE A 40 -12.03 5.86 -4.52
CA PHE A 40 -10.72 6.42 -4.17
C PHE A 40 -9.83 6.59 -5.38
N THR A 41 -8.73 7.30 -5.20
CA THR A 41 -7.57 7.31 -6.08
C THR A 41 -6.37 6.72 -5.35
N LEU A 42 -5.31 6.41 -6.06
CA LEU A 42 -4.06 5.95 -5.48
C LEU A 42 -3.00 7.05 -5.52
N ALA A 43 -2.14 7.04 -4.52
CA ALA A 43 -0.92 7.83 -4.51
C ALA A 43 0.25 7.01 -3.95
N ALA A 44 1.45 7.21 -4.47
CA ALA A 44 2.66 6.52 -4.06
C ALA A 44 3.44 7.37 -3.06
N LEU A 45 3.47 6.93 -1.81
CA LEU A 45 4.26 7.56 -0.75
C LEU A 45 5.63 6.88 -0.67
N ASN A 46 6.72 7.61 -0.90
CA ASN A 46 8.08 7.08 -0.80
C ASN A 46 8.38 6.67 0.66
N THR A 47 8.94 5.47 0.85
CA THR A 47 9.25 4.94 2.18
C THR A 47 10.69 5.17 2.62
N THR A 48 11.56 5.65 1.73
CA THR A 48 13.01 5.81 1.98
C THR A 48 13.49 7.25 1.96
N LEU A 49 12.78 8.14 1.24
CA LEU A 49 13.14 9.54 1.09
C LEU A 49 12.01 10.45 1.61
N PRO A 50 12.33 11.70 1.95
CA PRO A 50 11.29 12.67 2.32
C PRO A 50 10.24 12.86 1.23
N ASN A 51 8.99 12.97 1.64
CA ASN A 51 7.86 13.26 0.77
C ASN A 51 7.48 14.74 0.87
N ALA A 52 6.97 15.32 -0.21
CA ALA A 52 6.47 16.69 -0.21
C ALA A 52 5.19 16.87 0.64
N ASN A 53 4.44 15.77 0.84
CA ASN A 53 3.21 15.74 1.63
C ASN A 53 2.98 14.31 2.17
N ASP A 54 1.91 14.10 2.91
CA ASP A 54 1.54 12.82 3.53
C ASP A 54 0.78 11.86 2.61
N THR A 55 0.40 12.29 1.41
CA THR A 55 -0.26 11.46 0.39
C THR A 55 0.73 10.81 -0.57
N GLY A 56 1.81 11.49 -0.91
CA GLY A 56 2.77 11.06 -1.92
C GLY A 56 2.43 11.56 -3.33
N VAL A 57 2.99 10.89 -4.35
CA VAL A 57 2.84 11.24 -5.76
C VAL A 57 1.53 10.67 -6.29
N PRO A 58 0.63 11.48 -6.92
CA PRO A 58 -0.60 10.97 -7.51
C PRO A 58 -0.33 9.93 -8.60
N LEU A 59 -1.14 8.86 -8.59
CA LEU A 59 -1.11 7.80 -9.59
C LEU A 59 -2.33 7.91 -10.51
N VAL A 60 -2.11 7.52 -11.77
CA VAL A 60 -3.12 7.47 -12.83
C VAL A 60 -3.05 6.13 -13.56
N LEU A 61 -4.08 5.81 -14.33
CA LEU A 61 -4.05 4.69 -15.27
C LEU A 61 -3.69 5.23 -16.65
N GLY A 62 -2.45 5.03 -17.05
CA GLY A 62 -1.96 5.43 -18.36
C GLY A 62 -2.29 4.37 -19.42
N HIS A 63 -2.56 4.83 -20.62
CA HIS A 63 -2.88 3.97 -21.75
C HIS A 63 -1.61 3.33 -22.32
N GLU A 64 -1.49 2.01 -22.25
CA GLU A 64 -0.33 1.30 -22.79
C GLU A 64 -0.56 0.88 -24.23
N PHE A 65 -1.62 0.15 -24.51
CA PHE A 65 -2.06 -0.17 -25.88
C PHE A 65 -3.53 -0.60 -25.91
N SER A 66 -4.12 -0.54 -27.12
CA SER A 66 -5.45 -1.05 -27.39
C SER A 66 -5.40 -2.12 -28.49
N LEU A 67 -6.19 -3.18 -28.29
CA LEU A 67 -6.56 -4.17 -29.28
C LEU A 67 -8.06 -4.08 -29.53
N PRO A 68 -8.58 -4.58 -30.67
CA PRO A 68 -10.02 -4.66 -30.88
C PRO A 68 -10.73 -5.34 -29.70
N GLY A 69 -11.59 -4.59 -28.99
CA GLY A 69 -12.36 -5.07 -27.84
C GLY A 69 -11.64 -5.08 -26.50
N SER A 70 -10.39 -4.65 -26.40
CA SER A 70 -9.68 -4.55 -25.12
C SER A 70 -8.68 -3.39 -25.08
N THR A 71 -8.48 -2.82 -23.89
CA THR A 71 -7.50 -1.77 -23.62
C THR A 71 -6.67 -2.18 -22.42
N LEU A 72 -5.36 -2.16 -22.55
CA LEU A 72 -4.42 -2.36 -21.46
C LEU A 72 -3.99 -1.00 -20.90
N LEU A 73 -4.15 -0.82 -19.59
CA LEU A 73 -3.66 0.34 -18.85
C LEU A 73 -2.61 -0.09 -17.84
N ILE A 74 -1.78 0.85 -17.45
CA ILE A 74 -0.73 0.65 -16.46
C ILE A 74 -0.82 1.71 -15.36
N THR A 75 -0.60 1.32 -14.12
CA THR A 75 -0.54 2.26 -12.99
C THR A 75 0.81 2.96 -12.98
N SER A 76 0.78 4.28 -13.10
CA SER A 76 1.99 5.11 -13.15
C SER A 76 1.75 6.48 -12.54
N THR A 77 2.83 7.27 -12.39
CA THR A 77 2.71 8.64 -11.87
C THR A 77 2.03 9.54 -12.89
N TYR A 78 1.24 10.50 -12.40
CA TYR A 78 0.62 11.53 -13.24
C TYR A 78 1.63 12.27 -14.15
N ALA A 79 2.81 12.58 -13.61
CA ALA A 79 3.87 13.26 -14.34
C ALA A 79 4.42 12.46 -15.53
N SER A 80 4.20 11.14 -15.58
CA SER A 80 4.60 10.27 -16.68
C SER A 80 3.74 10.43 -17.94
N TRP A 81 2.64 11.20 -17.87
CA TRP A 81 1.66 11.34 -18.95
C TRP A 81 1.39 12.82 -19.30
N PRO A 82 2.38 13.55 -19.81
CA PRO A 82 2.27 15.00 -20.05
C PRO A 82 1.21 15.37 -21.09
N TYR A 83 0.85 14.45 -21.98
CA TYR A 83 -0.10 14.70 -23.09
C TYR A 83 -1.53 14.22 -22.78
N LYS A 84 -1.84 13.92 -21.52
CA LYS A 84 -3.18 13.47 -21.07
C LYS A 84 -3.65 12.12 -21.67
N GLU A 85 -2.74 11.26 -22.07
CA GLU A 85 -3.05 9.88 -22.47
C GLU A 85 -3.26 8.98 -21.24
N TYR A 86 -4.01 9.47 -20.26
CA TYR A 86 -4.36 8.75 -19.04
C TYR A 86 -5.86 8.92 -18.77
N TYR A 87 -6.39 7.95 -18.04
CA TYR A 87 -7.76 7.99 -17.57
C TYR A 87 -7.80 8.53 -16.15
N ASN A 88 -8.62 9.57 -15.95
CA ASN A 88 -8.92 10.10 -14.62
C ASN A 88 -10.01 9.23 -13.99
N ILE A 89 -9.59 8.11 -13.42
CA ILE A 89 -10.44 7.01 -12.98
C ILE A 89 -10.60 7.06 -11.47
N SER A 90 -11.84 6.94 -11.01
CA SER A 90 -12.14 6.60 -9.63
C SER A 90 -12.05 5.10 -9.45
N LEU A 91 -11.39 4.63 -8.40
CA LEU A 91 -11.18 3.23 -8.11
C LEU A 91 -12.14 2.74 -7.02
N GLY A 92 -12.54 1.48 -7.12
CA GLY A 92 -13.29 0.78 -6.10
C GLY A 92 -12.61 -0.53 -5.72
N LEU A 93 -12.76 -0.94 -4.46
CA LEU A 93 -12.31 -2.24 -3.95
C LEU A 93 -13.53 -3.02 -3.48
N VAL A 94 -13.85 -4.14 -4.14
CA VAL A 94 -15.02 -4.98 -3.87
C VAL A 94 -14.60 -6.44 -3.82
N GLY A 95 -14.82 -7.10 -2.69
CA GLY A 95 -14.49 -8.52 -2.52
C GLY A 95 -13.00 -8.86 -2.69
N GLY A 96 -12.11 -7.87 -2.65
CA GLY A 96 -10.69 -8.05 -2.94
C GLY A 96 -10.31 -7.82 -4.41
N ALA A 97 -11.28 -7.57 -5.28
CA ALA A 97 -11.05 -7.14 -6.66
C ALA A 97 -11.00 -5.61 -6.75
N MET A 98 -10.11 -5.08 -7.57
CA MET A 98 -10.04 -3.65 -7.84
C MET A 98 -10.65 -3.32 -9.20
N HIS A 99 -11.53 -2.33 -9.19
CA HIS A 99 -12.24 -1.83 -10.36
C HIS A 99 -11.92 -0.37 -10.59
N GLY A 100 -11.72 0.02 -11.84
CA GLY A 100 -11.60 1.41 -12.27
C GLY A 100 -12.88 1.84 -12.99
N TYR A 101 -13.39 3.01 -12.67
CA TYR A 101 -14.60 3.58 -13.26
C TYR A 101 -14.26 4.90 -13.94
N ASP A 102 -14.42 4.92 -15.25
CA ASP A 102 -14.31 6.15 -16.03
C ASP A 102 -15.66 6.84 -16.16
N THR A 103 -15.65 8.17 -16.29
CA THR A 103 -16.83 8.99 -16.50
C THR A 103 -17.62 8.63 -17.78
N ALA A 104 -16.94 7.99 -18.74
CA ALA A 104 -17.52 7.49 -19.99
C ALA A 104 -18.18 6.10 -19.85
N SER A 105 -18.37 5.58 -18.64
CA SER A 105 -18.93 4.24 -18.36
C SER A 105 -18.03 3.07 -18.79
N ALA A 106 -16.75 3.31 -19.01
CA ALA A 106 -15.78 2.26 -19.21
C ALA A 106 -15.38 1.64 -17.85
N TRP A 107 -15.34 0.31 -17.83
CA TRP A 107 -14.92 -0.45 -16.66
C TRP A 107 -13.56 -1.08 -16.92
N PHE A 108 -12.67 -0.93 -15.96
CA PHE A 108 -11.35 -1.55 -15.99
C PHE A 108 -11.20 -2.41 -14.73
N ASN A 109 -10.70 -3.62 -14.92
CA ASN A 109 -10.39 -4.50 -13.79
C ASN A 109 -8.87 -4.58 -13.64
N ALA A 110 -8.37 -4.50 -12.40
CA ALA A 110 -6.97 -4.76 -12.14
C ALA A 110 -6.64 -6.20 -12.54
N SER A 111 -5.55 -6.35 -13.28
CA SER A 111 -5.02 -7.66 -13.66
C SER A 111 -4.44 -8.39 -12.44
N LEU A 112 -4.15 -9.67 -12.59
CA LEU A 112 -3.45 -10.43 -11.57
C LEU A 112 -2.09 -9.78 -11.27
N VAL A 113 -1.85 -9.50 -9.99
CA VAL A 113 -0.57 -8.97 -9.53
C VAL A 113 0.44 -10.11 -9.44
N VAL A 114 1.54 -9.97 -10.18
CA VAL A 114 2.63 -10.95 -10.24
C VAL A 114 3.93 -10.29 -9.79
N SER A 115 4.75 -11.00 -9.04
CA SER A 115 6.08 -10.52 -8.62
C SER A 115 6.95 -10.16 -9.83
N GLY A 116 7.58 -8.99 -9.77
CA GLY A 116 8.43 -8.46 -10.84
C GLY A 116 7.68 -7.76 -11.97
N HIS A 117 6.34 -7.72 -11.94
CA HIS A 117 5.51 -7.11 -12.98
C HIS A 117 4.90 -5.80 -12.53
N ALA A 118 4.59 -4.96 -13.53
CA ALA A 118 3.84 -3.74 -13.31
C ALA A 118 2.39 -4.03 -12.96
N MET A 119 1.78 -3.11 -12.20
CA MET A 119 0.35 -3.15 -11.90
C MET A 119 -0.44 -2.68 -13.13
N THR A 120 -1.09 -3.63 -13.80
CA THR A 120 -1.84 -3.40 -15.04
C THR A 120 -3.34 -3.52 -14.83
N TRP A 121 -4.10 -3.02 -15.82
CA TRP A 121 -5.56 -3.02 -15.84
C TRP A 121 -6.04 -3.40 -17.22
N LEU A 122 -7.11 -4.15 -17.27
CA LEU A 122 -7.72 -4.58 -18.53
C LEU A 122 -9.13 -4.02 -18.61
N GLY A 123 -9.36 -3.19 -19.63
CA GLY A 123 -10.69 -2.83 -20.09
C GLY A 123 -11.07 -3.79 -21.21
N SER A 124 -12.12 -4.58 -20.99
CA SER A 124 -12.62 -5.51 -22.01
C SER A 124 -14.12 -5.62 -21.91
N TYR A 125 -14.78 -5.74 -23.06
CA TYR A 125 -16.20 -6.15 -23.12
C TYR A 125 -16.37 -7.62 -22.73
N LEU A 126 -15.29 -8.39 -22.76
CA LEU A 126 -15.25 -9.76 -22.25
C LEU A 126 -14.79 -9.66 -20.79
N SER A 127 -15.63 -10.08 -19.87
CA SER A 127 -15.36 -10.03 -18.43
C SER A 127 -14.00 -10.68 -18.12
N SER A 128 -13.03 -9.86 -17.66
CA SER A 128 -11.83 -10.41 -17.06
C SER A 128 -12.20 -11.09 -15.75
N PRO A 129 -11.60 -12.23 -15.41
CA PRO A 129 -11.82 -12.84 -14.11
C PRO A 129 -11.46 -11.84 -13.01
N GLU A 130 -12.38 -11.64 -12.10
CA GLU A 130 -12.12 -10.84 -10.91
C GLU A 130 -11.05 -11.56 -10.07
N THR A 131 -10.05 -10.82 -9.63
CA THR A 131 -8.98 -11.37 -8.80
C THR A 131 -9.11 -10.79 -7.40
N ASP A 132 -9.34 -11.61 -6.38
CA ASP A 132 -9.58 -11.22 -4.98
C ASP A 132 -8.27 -10.98 -4.18
N GLN A 133 -7.24 -10.50 -4.83
CA GLN A 133 -5.88 -10.41 -4.30
C GLN A 133 -5.58 -9.13 -3.51
N PHE A 134 -6.46 -8.12 -3.60
CA PHE A 134 -6.23 -6.83 -2.96
C PHE A 134 -6.93 -6.69 -1.61
N THR A 135 -6.30 -5.94 -0.73
CA THR A 135 -6.89 -5.53 0.54
C THR A 135 -6.47 -4.10 0.89
N ALA A 136 -7.34 -3.41 1.63
CA ALA A 136 -6.98 -2.15 2.27
C ALA A 136 -6.49 -2.43 3.68
N VAL A 137 -5.27 -2.05 3.97
CA VAL A 137 -4.65 -2.11 5.30
C VAL A 137 -4.93 -0.79 6.00
N HIS A 138 -5.45 -0.85 7.22
CA HIS A 138 -5.75 0.34 8.00
C HIS A 138 -4.51 1.21 8.20
N ALA A 139 -4.71 2.52 8.20
CA ALA A 139 -3.65 3.45 8.47
C ALA A 139 -3.01 3.16 9.84
N ALA A 140 -1.68 3.04 9.87
CA ALA A 140 -0.95 2.98 11.13
C ALA A 140 -1.19 4.27 11.93
N ARG A 141 -0.99 4.20 13.26
CA ARG A 141 -1.19 5.35 14.15
C ARG A 141 -0.40 6.57 13.65
N GLY A 142 -1.08 7.69 13.45
CA GLY A 142 -0.48 8.92 12.92
C GLY A 142 -0.55 9.09 11.40
N HIS A 143 -1.01 8.09 10.65
CA HIS A 143 -1.26 8.19 9.22
C HIS A 143 -2.75 8.39 8.94
N ARG A 144 -3.06 9.26 7.97
CA ARG A 144 -4.44 9.62 7.60
C ARG A 144 -5.11 8.59 6.69
N TYR A 145 -4.34 7.95 5.82
CA TYR A 145 -4.86 7.14 4.72
C TYR A 145 -4.45 5.67 4.87
N ALA A 146 -5.39 4.78 4.55
CA ALA A 146 -5.12 3.35 4.41
C ALA A 146 -4.11 3.08 3.29
N SER A 147 -3.48 1.92 3.30
CA SER A 147 -2.58 1.46 2.23
C SER A 147 -3.19 0.29 1.47
N LEU A 148 -2.88 0.21 0.18
CA LEU A 148 -3.24 -0.91 -0.68
C LEU A 148 -2.22 -2.02 -0.53
N ALA A 149 -2.68 -3.22 -0.18
CA ALA A 149 -1.90 -4.44 -0.18
C ALA A 149 -2.34 -5.35 -1.34
N ALA A 150 -1.39 -6.12 -1.88
CA ALA A 150 -1.69 -7.27 -2.71
C ALA A 150 -1.12 -8.53 -2.03
N HIS A 151 -1.84 -9.64 -2.10
CA HIS A 151 -1.47 -10.89 -1.42
C HIS A 151 -1.14 -10.70 0.08
N GLY A 152 -1.84 -9.75 0.74
CA GLY A 152 -1.64 -9.41 2.14
C GLY A 152 -0.39 -8.58 2.46
N GLN A 153 0.34 -8.07 1.44
CA GLN A 153 1.58 -7.32 1.60
C GLN A 153 1.44 -5.91 1.00
N ASP A 154 1.59 -4.87 1.81
CA ASP A 154 1.54 -3.47 1.39
C ASP A 154 2.93 -2.81 1.24
N ALA A 155 3.99 -3.51 1.69
CA ALA A 155 5.37 -3.04 1.64
C ALA A 155 6.15 -3.48 0.39
N LEU A 156 5.54 -4.28 -0.51
CA LEU A 156 6.23 -4.84 -1.67
C LEU A 156 6.11 -3.98 -2.94
N TRP A 157 5.46 -2.83 -2.86
CA TRP A 157 5.32 -1.92 -3.98
C TRP A 157 6.58 -1.10 -4.23
N SER A 158 6.86 -0.84 -5.49
CA SER A 158 7.96 0.02 -5.93
C SER A 158 7.50 0.90 -7.07
N LEU A 159 8.02 2.11 -7.15
CA LEU A 159 7.99 2.92 -8.37
C LEU A 159 9.30 2.74 -9.11
N CYS A 160 9.21 2.39 -10.39
CA CYS A 160 10.35 2.10 -11.24
C CYS A 160 10.28 2.94 -12.51
N PRO A 161 11.39 3.59 -12.91
CA PRO A 161 11.49 4.17 -14.23
C PRO A 161 11.52 3.05 -15.27
N THR A 162 10.66 3.16 -16.27
CA THR A 162 10.56 2.21 -17.38
C THR A 162 10.88 2.88 -18.71
N GLY A 163 11.63 2.18 -19.56
CA GLY A 163 11.88 2.52 -20.93
C GLY A 163 12.60 3.86 -21.15
N ASN A 164 12.56 4.41 -22.24
CA ASN A 164 13.11 5.52 -22.96
C ASN A 164 13.33 6.85 -22.19
N LYS A 165 13.94 7.81 -22.86
CA LYS A 165 14.36 9.14 -22.37
C LYS A 165 13.27 9.99 -21.69
N ASP A 166 12.00 9.64 -21.87
CA ASP A 166 10.84 10.30 -21.24
C ASP A 166 10.31 9.53 -20.03
N GLY A 167 11.08 8.55 -19.54
CA GLY A 167 10.96 7.70 -18.38
C GLY A 167 9.64 7.74 -17.60
N LYS A 168 8.69 6.88 -17.99
CA LYS A 168 7.50 6.65 -17.17
C LYS A 168 7.91 6.03 -15.84
N ASN A 169 7.31 6.49 -14.75
CA ASN A 169 7.45 5.85 -13.44
C ASN A 169 6.22 4.99 -13.19
N GLU A 170 6.39 3.69 -13.26
CA GLU A 170 5.31 2.71 -13.15
C GLU A 170 5.36 1.97 -11.82
N VAL A 171 4.20 1.51 -11.36
CA VAL A 171 4.06 0.76 -10.10
C VAL A 171 4.33 -0.71 -10.37
N PHE A 172 5.32 -1.25 -9.69
CA PHE A 172 5.70 -2.67 -9.72
C PHE A 172 5.45 -3.35 -8.37
N TYR A 173 5.14 -4.64 -8.43
CA TYR A 173 4.98 -5.46 -7.24
C TYR A 173 6.16 -6.40 -7.05
N ASN A 174 6.76 -6.40 -5.86
CA ASN A 174 7.84 -7.29 -5.43
C ASN A 174 8.96 -7.46 -6.48
N ILE A 175 9.40 -6.33 -7.06
CA ILE A 175 10.43 -6.34 -8.10
C ILE A 175 11.83 -6.52 -7.50
N SER A 176 12.64 -7.36 -8.16
CA SER A 176 14.06 -7.60 -7.86
C SER A 176 14.84 -7.79 -9.17
N SER A 177 16.17 -7.82 -9.09
CA SER A 177 17.03 -8.09 -10.25
C SER A 177 16.83 -9.47 -10.86
N GLU A 178 16.29 -10.42 -10.09
CA GLU A 178 16.07 -11.80 -10.52
C GLU A 178 14.75 -11.99 -11.28
N ASN A 179 13.77 -11.12 -11.04
CA ASN A 179 12.42 -11.27 -11.61
C ASN A 179 11.98 -10.08 -12.48
N SER A 180 12.88 -9.12 -12.74
CA SER A 180 12.56 -7.94 -13.55
C SER A 180 12.65 -8.21 -15.05
N HIS A 181 11.80 -7.51 -15.83
CA HIS A 181 11.91 -7.46 -17.28
C HIS A 181 13.05 -6.52 -17.72
N SER A 182 13.58 -6.75 -18.91
CA SER A 182 14.71 -6.01 -19.48
C SER A 182 14.48 -4.50 -19.67
N SER A 183 13.22 -4.06 -19.65
CA SER A 183 12.85 -2.65 -19.79
C SER A 183 12.96 -1.84 -18.48
N VAL A 184 13.20 -2.51 -17.34
CA VAL A 184 13.24 -1.88 -16.01
C VAL A 184 14.65 -1.91 -15.45
N VAL A 185 15.13 -0.77 -15.01
CA VAL A 185 16.41 -0.65 -14.31
C VAL A 185 16.15 -0.72 -12.81
N VAL A 186 16.19 -1.91 -12.24
CA VAL A 186 15.79 -2.20 -10.84
C VAL A 186 16.52 -1.33 -9.81
N LYS A 187 17.79 -0.99 -10.04
CA LYS A 187 18.58 -0.12 -9.14
C LYS A 187 18.00 1.30 -9.01
N ASP A 188 17.22 1.73 -9.99
CA ASP A 188 16.60 3.05 -10.02
C ASP A 188 15.17 3.02 -9.45
N CYS A 189 14.67 1.83 -9.11
CA CYS A 189 13.38 1.67 -8.41
C CYS A 189 13.51 2.10 -6.95
N TYR A 190 12.43 2.66 -6.41
CA TYR A 190 12.35 2.97 -4.98
C TYR A 190 11.05 2.44 -4.36
N LYS A 191 11.14 2.03 -3.10
CA LYS A 191 10.02 1.47 -2.35
C LYS A 191 8.97 2.53 -2.04
N VAL A 192 7.71 2.15 -2.21
CA VAL A 192 6.57 3.01 -1.91
C VAL A 192 5.49 2.27 -1.14
N THR A 193 4.68 3.02 -0.41
CA THR A 193 3.37 2.57 0.05
C THR A 193 2.31 3.17 -0.85
N LEU A 194 1.40 2.36 -1.38
CA LEU A 194 0.27 2.86 -2.16
C LEU A 194 -0.83 3.32 -1.21
N LYS A 195 -1.06 4.64 -1.15
CA LYS A 195 -2.09 5.25 -0.31
C LYS A 195 -3.44 5.27 -1.01
N ILE A 196 -4.48 4.88 -0.28
CA ILE A 196 -5.88 4.93 -0.73
C ILE A 196 -6.44 6.28 -0.33
N ILE A 197 -6.65 7.16 -1.30
CA ILE A 197 -7.11 8.53 -1.09
C ILE A 197 -8.59 8.62 -1.45
N PRO A 198 -9.51 8.75 -0.48
CA PRO A 198 -10.94 8.85 -0.78
C PRO A 198 -11.26 10.03 -1.70
N VAL A 199 -12.12 9.78 -2.70
CA VAL A 199 -12.66 10.84 -3.56
C VAL A 199 -13.82 11.50 -2.80
N PRO A 200 -13.82 12.82 -2.62
CA PRO A 200 -14.94 13.53 -2.03
C PRO A 200 -16.20 13.32 -2.88
N HIS A 201 -17.34 13.10 -2.24
CA HIS A 201 -18.66 13.06 -2.86
C HIS A 201 -19.16 14.47 -3.14
#